data_bccf13a149731c26f534b4ce36ab2f07
#
_entry.id   bccf13a149731c26f534b4ce36ab2f07
#
_cell.length_a   1.000
_cell.length_b   1.000
_cell.length_c   1.000
_cell.angle_alpha   90.00
_cell.angle_beta   90.00
_cell.angle_gamma   90.00
#
_symmetry.space_group_name_H-M   'P 1'
#
loop_
_entity.id
_entity.type
_entity.pdbx_description
1 polymer ?
#
loop_
_entity_poly.entity_id
_entity_poly.type
_entity_poly.pdbx_seq_one_letter_code
_entity_poly.pdbx_strand_id
1 'polypeptide(L)' 'MVALVKTIAMSLVDHPEAVSVCEKEKKGDTVVIQLKVAEDDMGKVIGRQGRIAKALRTVVKAASVKQNKKVIVEIDS' A
#
# COMPACT_ATOMS: atom_id res chain seq x y z
N MET A 1 4.80 8.53 4.50
CA MET A 1 3.74 7.67 3.91
C MET A 1 4.29 6.39 3.29
N VAL A 2 5.31 6.48 2.47
CA VAL A 2 5.91 5.28 1.86
C VAL A 2 6.41 4.29 2.91
N ALA A 3 7.13 4.78 3.92
CA ALA A 3 7.65 3.92 4.99
C ALA A 3 6.52 3.23 5.77
N LEU A 4 5.42 3.93 5.99
CA LEU A 4 4.27 3.38 6.68
C LEU A 4 3.62 2.25 5.87
N VAL A 5 3.38 2.49 4.59
CA VAL A 5 2.80 1.48 3.70
C VAL A 5 3.70 0.25 3.62
N LYS A 6 5.01 0.48 3.48
CA LYS A 6 5.99 -0.61 3.41
C LYS A 6 5.98 -1.46 4.68
N THR A 7 6.01 -0.81 5.84
CA THR A 7 6.01 -1.52 7.12
C THR A 7 4.78 -2.40 7.27
N ILE A 8 3.62 -1.85 6.95
CA ILE A 8 2.36 -2.59 7.06
C ILE A 8 2.33 -3.77 6.08
N ALA A 9 2.73 -3.51 4.82
CA ALA A 9 2.75 -4.56 3.81
C ALA A 9 3.69 -5.71 4.21
N MET A 10 4.89 -5.37 4.69
CA MET A 10 5.86 -6.37 5.12
C MET A 10 5.36 -7.21 6.29
N SER A 11 4.50 -6.65 7.12
CA SER A 11 3.94 -7.36 8.27
C SER A 11 2.85 -8.34 7.88
N LEU A 12 2.24 -8.17 6.71
CA LEU A 12 1.06 -8.93 6.31
C LEU A 12 1.31 -9.95 5.21
N VAL A 13 2.45 -9.87 4.52
CA VAL A 13 2.76 -10.79 3.42
C VAL A 13 3.71 -11.89 3.87
N ASP A 14 3.76 -12.97 3.11
CA ASP A 14 4.67 -14.09 3.39
C ASP A 14 6.08 -13.84 2.89
N HIS A 15 6.23 -12.95 1.91
CA HIS A 15 7.52 -12.64 1.30
C HIS A 15 7.85 -11.16 1.48
N PRO A 16 8.15 -10.73 2.71
CA PRO A 16 8.44 -9.32 2.97
C PRO A 16 9.66 -8.79 2.22
N GLU A 17 10.59 -9.65 1.89
CA GLU A 17 11.79 -9.28 1.14
C GLU A 17 11.47 -8.85 -0.30
N ALA A 18 10.29 -9.25 -0.81
CA ALA A 18 9.85 -8.89 -2.15
C ALA A 18 9.01 -7.62 -2.17
N VAL A 19 8.70 -7.06 -1.00
CA VAL A 19 7.89 -5.85 -0.93
C VAL A 19 8.71 -4.64 -1.37
N SER A 20 8.17 -3.88 -2.30
CA SER A 20 8.77 -2.64 -2.77
C SER A 20 7.69 -1.57 -2.83
N VAL A 21 7.97 -0.42 -2.26
CA VAL A 21 7.03 0.70 -2.22
C VAL A 21 7.72 1.94 -2.74
N CYS A 22 7.07 2.64 -3.65
CA CYS A 22 7.58 3.91 -4.15
C CYS A 22 6.44 4.89 -4.38
N GLU A 23 6.78 6.17 -4.31
CA GLU A 23 5.87 7.24 -4.65
C GLU A 23 5.94 7.43 -6.16
N LYS A 24 4.88 7.03 -6.86
CA LYS A 24 4.87 7.00 -8.31
C LYS A 24 4.60 8.37 -8.91
N GLU A 25 3.67 9.09 -8.31
CA GLU A 25 3.26 10.38 -8.86
C GLU A 25 2.82 11.29 -7.73
N LYS A 26 3.14 12.56 -7.85
CA LYS A 26 2.70 13.57 -6.90
C LYS A 26 2.24 14.78 -7.70
N LYS A 27 0.94 15.02 -7.67
CA LYS A 27 0.37 16.13 -8.43
C LYS A 27 -0.62 16.88 -7.55
N GLY A 28 -0.28 18.12 -7.23
CA GLY A 28 -1.09 18.93 -6.31
C GLY A 28 -1.18 18.25 -4.95
N ASP A 29 -2.40 18.02 -4.48
CA ASP A 29 -2.63 17.37 -3.20
C ASP A 29 -2.76 15.85 -3.29
N THR A 30 -2.56 15.29 -4.49
CA THR A 30 -2.71 13.86 -4.72
C THR A 30 -1.35 13.17 -4.77
N VAL A 31 -1.21 12.10 -4.02
CA VAL A 31 0.00 11.26 -4.00
C VAL A 31 -0.41 9.85 -4.41
N VAL A 32 0.29 9.29 -5.39
CA VAL A 32 0.08 7.91 -5.82
C VAL A 32 1.26 7.08 -5.35
N ILE A 33 0.96 6.06 -4.57
CA ILE A 33 1.97 5.14 -4.03
C ILE A 33 1.81 3.80 -4.71
N GLN A 34 2.90 3.30 -5.30
CA GLN A 34 2.90 1.98 -5.92
C GLN A 34 3.51 0.97 -4.95
N LEU A 35 2.73 -0.04 -4.62
CA LEU A 35 3.16 -1.15 -3.77
C LEU A 35 3.34 -2.38 -4.65
N LYS A 36 4.54 -2.98 -4.59
CA LYS A 36 4.82 -4.24 -5.26
C LYS A 36 5.04 -5.32 -4.23
N VAL A 37 4.44 -6.47 -4.47
CA VAL A 37 4.59 -7.64 -3.60
C VAL A 37 4.97 -8.84 -4.45
N ALA A 38 5.39 -9.94 -3.80
CA ALA A 38 5.66 -11.18 -4.52
C ALA A 38 4.40 -11.66 -5.22
N GLU A 39 4.57 -12.30 -6.38
CA GLU A 39 3.43 -12.81 -7.13
C GLU A 39 2.58 -13.75 -6.29
N ASP A 40 3.21 -14.57 -5.45
CA ASP A 40 2.50 -15.48 -4.56
C ASP A 40 1.66 -14.74 -3.52
N ASP A 41 2.06 -13.53 -3.15
CA ASP A 41 1.33 -12.72 -2.19
C ASP A 41 0.19 -11.93 -2.82
N MET A 42 0.21 -11.75 -4.13
CA MET A 42 -0.85 -11.00 -4.81
C MET A 42 -2.23 -11.59 -4.57
N GLY A 43 -2.32 -12.91 -4.57
CA GLY A 43 -3.58 -13.58 -4.28
C GLY A 43 -4.11 -13.28 -2.89
N LYS A 44 -3.22 -13.08 -1.93
CA LYS A 44 -3.59 -12.74 -0.56
C LYS A 44 -3.98 -11.27 -0.43
N VAL A 45 -3.31 -10.40 -1.15
CA VAL A 45 -3.59 -8.96 -1.12
C VAL A 45 -4.93 -8.66 -1.77
N ILE A 46 -5.18 -9.25 -2.93
CA ILE A 46 -6.38 -8.98 -3.73
C ILE A 46 -7.51 -9.94 -3.39
N GLY A 47 -7.16 -11.22 -3.14
CA GLY A 47 -8.14 -12.26 -2.84
C GLY A 47 -8.49 -12.33 -1.37
N ARG A 48 -9.25 -13.36 -1.01
CA ARG A 48 -9.64 -13.68 0.38
C ARG A 48 -10.14 -12.45 1.15
N GLN A 49 -11.17 -11.81 0.59
CA GLN A 49 -11.81 -10.66 1.24
C GLN A 49 -10.94 -9.41 1.30
N GLY A 50 -9.80 -9.42 0.63
CA GLY A 50 -8.95 -8.24 0.54
C GLY A 50 -8.47 -7.71 1.88
N ARG A 51 -8.14 -8.57 2.82
CA ARG A 51 -7.72 -8.15 4.17
C ARG A 51 -6.55 -7.19 4.15
N ILE A 52 -5.53 -7.50 3.37
CA ILE A 52 -4.33 -6.66 3.29
C ILE A 52 -4.67 -5.34 2.62
N ALA A 53 -5.39 -5.39 1.51
CA ALA A 53 -5.80 -4.18 0.80
C ALA A 53 -6.68 -3.30 1.69
N LYS A 54 -7.60 -3.91 2.43
CA LYS A 54 -8.48 -3.17 3.33
C LYS A 54 -7.70 -2.51 4.47
N ALA A 55 -6.76 -3.24 5.07
CA ALA A 55 -5.92 -2.70 6.13
C ALA A 55 -5.08 -1.52 5.63
N LEU A 56 -4.48 -1.66 4.47
CA LEU A 56 -3.69 -0.59 3.86
C LEU A 56 -4.55 0.63 3.57
N ARG A 57 -5.74 0.44 3.03
CA ARG A 57 -6.65 1.56 2.73
C ARG A 57 -7.05 2.29 4.00
N THR A 58 -7.32 1.57 5.07
CA THR A 58 -7.72 2.18 6.34
C THR A 58 -6.60 3.06 6.89
N VAL A 59 -5.38 2.54 6.91
CA VAL A 59 -4.22 3.28 7.42
C VAL A 59 -3.91 4.49 6.54
N VAL A 60 -3.91 4.28 5.22
CA VAL A 60 -3.62 5.34 4.26
C VAL A 60 -4.69 6.44 4.35
N LYS A 61 -5.94 6.06 4.51
CA LYS A 61 -7.02 7.04 4.66
C LYS A 61 -6.83 7.89 5.91
N ALA A 62 -6.48 7.27 7.04
CA ALA A 62 -6.23 8.01 8.27
C ALA A 62 -5.07 8.98 8.11
N ALA A 63 -3.97 8.52 7.51
CA ALA A 63 -2.81 9.39 7.29
C ALA A 63 -3.12 10.49 6.28
N SER A 64 -3.93 10.20 5.28
CA SER A 64 -4.36 11.16 4.26
C SER A 64 -5.14 12.31 4.90
N VAL A 65 -6.07 11.99 5.79
CA VAL A 65 -6.86 12.98 6.51
C VAL A 65 -5.94 13.85 7.38
N LYS A 66 -5.01 13.22 8.09
CA LYS A 66 -4.08 13.92 8.96
C LYS A 66 -3.18 14.89 8.19
N GLN A 67 -2.75 14.51 7.00
CA GLN A 67 -1.87 15.33 6.18
C GLN A 67 -2.62 16.24 5.21
N ASN A 68 -3.94 16.14 5.20
CA ASN A 68 -4.80 16.89 4.28
C ASN A 68 -4.41 16.66 2.82
N LYS A 69 -4.13 15.40 2.48
CA LYS A 69 -3.75 14.99 1.13
C LYS A 69 -4.57 13.80 0.69
N LYS A 70 -4.77 13.67 -0.61
CA LYS A 70 -5.41 12.49 -1.18
C LYS A 70 -4.32 11.48 -1.54
N VAL A 71 -4.41 10.29 -0.98
CA VAL A 71 -3.43 9.22 -1.23
C VAL A 71 -4.12 8.05 -1.92
N ILE A 72 -3.52 7.63 -3.03
CA ILE A 72 -4.00 6.49 -3.80
C ILE A 72 -2.90 5.41 -3.74
N VAL A 73 -3.28 4.19 -3.38
CA VAL A 73 -2.34 3.07 -3.35
C VAL A 73 -2.67 2.13 -4.49
N GLU A 74 -1.68 1.90 -5.36
CA GLU A 74 -1.76 0.92 -6.43
C GLU A 74 -0.96 -0.31 -6.02
N ILE A 75 -1.54 -1.49 -6.18
CA ILE A 75 -0.91 -2.74 -5.81
C ILE A 75 -0.58 -3.53 -7.08
N ASP A 76 0.66 -3.99 -7.19
CA ASP A 76 1.16 -4.70 -8.35
C ASP A 76 2.13 -5.80 -7.93
N SER A 77 2.50 -6.63 -8.85
CA SER A 77 3.46 -7.70 -8.60
C SER A 77 4.70 -7.59 -9.47
#